data_3898c5c8b849dd2cdfc3b6460f20f61c
#
_entry.id   3898c5c8b849dd2cdfc3b6460f20f61c
#
_cell.length_a   1.000
_cell.length_b   1.000
_cell.length_c   1.000
_cell.angle_alpha   90.00
_cell.angle_beta   90.00
_cell.angle_gamma   90.00
#
_symmetry.space_group_name_H-M   'P 1'
#
loop_
_entity.id
_entity.type
_entity.pdbx_description
1 polymer ?
#
loop_
_entity_poly.entity_id
_entity_poly.type
_entity_poly.pdbx_seq_one_letter_code
_entity_poly.pdbx_strand_id
1 'polypeptide(L)'
;MHTITRFSLVLAICLIVVACATPEPESVEPTPGLTAFTGARLILGDSNTVIENGTLIVRDGRIEASGDSVAVPVDAQLVDVSGKTIIPGLINAHGHVNNVRGLEADPAFYTEANIENQLALYARYGVTTVFSLGGGGPTGVAVRDRATQDLNHARLYLAGPV
;
A
#
# COMPACT_ATOMS: atom_id res chain seq x y z
N MET A 1 67.14 50.96 -44.10
CA MET A 1 66.89 49.68 -43.46
C MET A 1 65.94 49.95 -42.31
N HIS A 2 64.63 49.75 -42.48
CA HIS A 2 63.64 49.96 -41.43
C HIS A 2 62.76 48.72 -41.36
N THR A 3 62.91 47.99 -40.25
CA THR A 3 62.16 46.79 -39.94
C THR A 3 60.86 47.19 -39.30
N ILE A 4 59.74 46.92 -40.00
CA ILE A 4 58.38 47.21 -39.49
C ILE A 4 57.92 45.96 -38.74
N THR A 5 57.83 46.10 -37.41
CA THR A 5 57.29 45.07 -36.54
C THR A 5 55.75 45.11 -36.62
N ARG A 6 55.12 44.04 -37.09
CA ARG A 6 53.67 43.90 -37.14
C ARG A 6 53.17 43.34 -35.80
N PHE A 7 52.48 44.19 -35.06
CA PHE A 7 51.72 43.76 -33.85
C PHE A 7 50.40 43.15 -34.33
N SER A 8 50.28 41.88 -34.18
CA SER A 8 49.00 41.18 -34.37
C SER A 8 48.17 41.31 -33.10
N LEU A 9 47.11 42.10 -33.17
CA LEU A 9 46.12 42.23 -32.11
C LEU A 9 45.19 41.02 -32.18
N VAL A 10 45.37 40.03 -31.31
CA VAL A 10 44.46 38.91 -31.15
C VAL A 10 43.31 39.34 -30.25
N LEU A 11 42.18 39.67 -30.84
CA LEU A 11 40.94 39.97 -30.13
C LEU A 11 40.33 38.66 -29.63
N ALA A 12 40.54 38.30 -28.38
CA ALA A 12 39.88 37.19 -27.73
C ALA A 12 38.42 37.55 -27.42
N ILE A 13 37.51 37.08 -28.23
CA ILE A 13 36.07 37.17 -27.98
C ILE A 13 35.75 36.06 -26.97
N CYS A 14 35.63 36.40 -25.67
CA CYS A 14 35.02 35.52 -24.68
C CYS A 14 33.51 35.45 -24.94
N LEU A 15 33.03 34.38 -25.59
CA LEU A 15 31.64 34.03 -25.57
C LEU A 15 31.25 33.58 -24.18
N ILE A 16 30.57 34.46 -23.46
CA ILE A 16 29.90 34.11 -22.21
C ILE A 16 28.62 33.36 -22.60
N VAL A 17 28.66 32.03 -22.61
CA VAL A 17 27.47 31.19 -22.70
C VAL A 17 26.81 31.24 -21.34
N VAL A 18 25.85 32.15 -21.17
CA VAL A 18 24.92 32.09 -20.04
C VAL A 18 24.02 30.89 -20.28
N ALA A 19 24.40 29.75 -19.75
CA ALA A 19 23.51 28.60 -19.69
C ALA A 19 22.36 29.00 -18.77
N CYS A 20 21.18 29.26 -19.34
CA CYS A 20 19.93 29.25 -18.57
C CYS A 20 19.73 27.82 -18.06
N ALA A 21 20.29 27.52 -16.89
CA ALA A 21 19.90 26.33 -16.15
C ALA A 21 18.43 26.54 -15.76
N THR A 22 17.53 25.84 -16.41
CA THR A 22 16.18 25.67 -15.88
C THR A 22 16.34 25.02 -14.51
N PRO A 23 15.80 25.60 -13.44
CA PRO A 23 15.86 24.96 -12.13
C PRO A 23 15.24 23.58 -12.26
N GLU A 24 16.01 22.56 -11.90
CA GLU A 24 15.50 21.18 -11.75
C GLU A 24 14.37 21.26 -10.73
N PRO A 25 13.19 20.67 -11.02
CA PRO A 25 12.09 20.71 -10.06
C PRO A 25 12.58 20.10 -8.75
N GLU A 26 12.43 20.85 -7.69
CA GLU A 26 12.80 20.42 -6.35
C GLU A 26 12.05 19.12 -6.04
N SER A 27 12.78 18.03 -5.81
CA SER A 27 12.20 16.73 -5.49
C SER A 27 11.56 16.84 -4.11
N VAL A 28 10.24 16.82 -4.06
CA VAL A 28 9.51 16.79 -2.79
C VAL A 28 9.67 15.38 -2.19
N GLU A 29 10.23 15.31 -1.00
CA GLU A 29 10.33 14.05 -0.27
C GLU A 29 8.93 13.55 0.11
N PRO A 30 8.64 12.24 -0.08
CA PRO A 30 7.34 11.70 0.26
C PRO A 30 7.02 11.83 1.74
N THR A 31 5.82 12.31 2.06
CA THR A 31 5.31 12.33 3.43
C THR A 31 5.10 10.90 3.94
N PRO A 32 5.71 10.49 5.07
CA PRO A 32 5.49 9.18 5.65
C PRO A 32 4.00 8.88 5.87
N GLY A 33 3.58 7.66 5.52
CA GLY A 33 2.19 7.24 5.69
C GLY A 33 1.23 7.72 4.59
N LEU A 34 1.67 8.56 3.66
CA LEU A 34 0.86 9.02 2.53
C LEU A 34 1.25 8.29 1.24
N THR A 35 0.32 7.52 0.69
CA THR A 35 0.53 6.74 -0.52
C THR A 35 -0.60 6.96 -1.52
N ALA A 36 -0.26 7.19 -2.77
CA ALA A 36 -1.19 7.27 -3.88
C ALA A 36 -1.00 6.08 -4.83
N PHE A 37 -2.01 5.23 -4.93
CA PHE A 37 -2.09 4.17 -5.92
C PHE A 37 -2.81 4.70 -7.17
N THR A 38 -2.15 4.68 -8.32
CA THR A 38 -2.66 5.29 -9.54
C THR A 38 -2.84 4.29 -10.68
N GLY A 39 -3.81 4.52 -11.56
CA GLY A 39 -4.02 3.73 -12.76
C GLY A 39 -4.78 2.42 -12.55
N ALA A 40 -5.33 2.17 -11.37
CA ALA A 40 -6.07 0.95 -11.09
C ALA A 40 -7.50 0.98 -11.63
N ARG A 41 -8.02 -0.21 -11.92
CA ARG A 41 -9.45 -0.42 -11.93
C ARG A 41 -9.94 -0.53 -10.48
N LEU A 42 -10.81 0.38 -10.03
CA LEU A 42 -11.35 0.36 -8.66
C LEU A 42 -12.76 -0.21 -8.65
N ILE A 43 -12.99 -1.21 -7.81
CA ILE A 43 -14.33 -1.75 -7.49
C ILE A 43 -14.60 -1.39 -6.04
N LEU A 44 -15.51 -0.43 -5.80
CA LEU A 44 -15.65 0.16 -4.46
C LEU A 44 -16.47 -0.71 -3.49
N GLY A 45 -17.21 -1.69 -4.00
CA GLY A 45 -18.02 -2.60 -3.18
C GLY A 45 -19.34 -1.98 -2.68
N ASP A 46 -19.71 -0.82 -3.21
CA ASP A 46 -20.93 -0.07 -2.87
C ASP A 46 -22.11 -0.39 -3.80
N SER A 47 -22.12 -1.50 -4.44
CA SER A 47 -23.09 -2.08 -5.36
C SER A 47 -22.57 -2.27 -6.79
N ASN A 48 -22.37 -1.20 -7.56
CA ASN A 48 -22.02 -1.34 -8.99
C ASN A 48 -20.96 -0.34 -9.48
N THR A 49 -20.36 0.43 -8.56
CA THR A 49 -19.38 1.45 -8.96
C THR A 49 -18.06 0.79 -9.33
N VAL A 50 -17.73 0.89 -10.61
CA VAL A 50 -16.44 0.49 -11.17
C VAL A 50 -15.81 1.71 -11.81
N ILE A 51 -14.59 2.04 -11.41
CA ILE A 51 -13.83 3.17 -11.95
C ILE A 51 -12.65 2.59 -12.71
N GLU A 52 -12.61 2.80 -14.01
CA GLU A 52 -11.45 2.43 -14.81
C GLU A 52 -10.38 3.53 -14.67
N ASN A 53 -9.12 3.14 -14.51
CA ASN A 53 -8.00 4.07 -14.36
C ASN A 53 -8.15 5.04 -13.17
N GLY A 54 -8.57 4.51 -12.03
CA GLY A 54 -8.80 5.30 -10.81
C GLY A 54 -7.54 5.52 -9.97
N THR A 55 -7.68 6.45 -9.03
CA THR A 55 -6.69 6.75 -7.99
C THR A 55 -7.24 6.46 -6.62
N LEU A 56 -6.41 5.85 -5.77
CA LEU A 56 -6.70 5.59 -4.35
C LEU A 56 -5.62 6.25 -3.50
N ILE A 57 -6.04 7.17 -2.63
CA ILE A 57 -5.14 7.81 -1.66
C ILE A 57 -5.31 7.14 -0.30
N VAL A 58 -4.19 6.73 0.27
CA VAL A 58 -4.13 6.16 1.63
C VAL A 58 -3.25 7.05 2.49
N ARG A 59 -3.78 7.47 3.63
CA ARG A 59 -3.05 8.20 4.66
C ARG A 59 -3.15 7.44 5.98
N ASP A 60 -2.01 7.13 6.59
CA ASP A 60 -1.91 6.45 7.89
C ASP A 60 -2.78 5.18 7.99
N GLY A 61 -2.74 4.36 6.92
CA GLY A 61 -3.50 3.11 6.83
C GLY A 61 -5.01 3.29 6.60
N ARG A 62 -5.48 4.51 6.29
CA ARG A 62 -6.89 4.81 6.00
C ARG A 62 -7.05 5.33 4.57
N ILE A 63 -8.12 4.93 3.91
CA ILE A 63 -8.49 5.49 2.62
C ILE A 63 -8.96 6.92 2.85
N GLU A 64 -8.26 7.89 2.25
CA GLU A 64 -8.59 9.31 2.29
C GLU A 64 -9.48 9.71 1.11
N ALA A 65 -9.18 9.19 -0.07
CA ALA A 65 -9.94 9.44 -1.28
C ALA A 65 -9.82 8.28 -2.28
N SER A 66 -10.85 8.11 -3.10
CA SER A 66 -10.83 7.18 -4.24
C SER A 66 -11.71 7.70 -5.35
N GLY A 67 -11.28 7.56 -6.61
CA GLY A 67 -12.06 8.07 -7.75
C GLY A 67 -11.25 8.12 -9.04
N ASP A 68 -11.89 8.61 -10.09
CA ASP A 68 -11.26 8.87 -11.42
C ASP A 68 -10.59 10.24 -11.49
N SER A 69 -11.04 11.19 -10.71
CA SER A 69 -10.61 12.59 -10.72
C SER A 69 -9.96 13.03 -9.40
N VAL A 70 -9.38 12.09 -8.65
CA VAL A 70 -8.73 12.38 -7.37
C VAL A 70 -7.38 13.05 -7.63
N ALA A 71 -7.20 14.24 -7.07
CA ALA A 71 -5.91 14.94 -7.13
C ALA A 71 -4.87 14.20 -6.28
N VAL A 72 -3.74 13.89 -6.88
CA VAL A 72 -2.62 13.25 -6.20
C VAL A 72 -1.81 14.31 -5.45
N PRO A 73 -1.63 14.21 -4.13
CA PRO A 73 -0.76 15.12 -3.40
C PRO A 73 0.69 15.03 -3.89
N VAL A 74 1.35 16.19 -3.99
CA VAL A 74 2.72 16.27 -4.53
C VAL A 74 3.77 15.57 -3.66
N ASP A 75 3.45 15.37 -2.40
CA ASP A 75 4.26 14.70 -1.37
C ASP A 75 3.82 13.25 -1.11
N ALA A 76 2.93 12.68 -1.93
CA ALA A 76 2.55 11.29 -1.81
C ALA A 76 3.60 10.36 -2.40
N GLN A 77 3.85 9.23 -1.73
CA GLN A 77 4.54 8.11 -2.35
C GLN A 77 3.67 7.55 -3.49
N LEU A 78 4.17 7.63 -4.71
CA LEU A 78 3.44 7.11 -5.88
C LEU A 78 3.68 5.62 -6.06
N VAL A 79 2.58 4.89 -6.27
CA VAL A 79 2.59 3.47 -6.63
C VAL A 79 1.75 3.29 -7.89
N ASP A 80 2.42 3.02 -9.00
CA ASP A 80 1.73 2.69 -10.26
C ASP A 80 1.17 1.27 -10.17
N VAL A 81 -0.15 1.16 -10.27
CA VAL A 81 -0.90 -0.08 -10.27
C VAL A 81 -1.74 -0.23 -11.54
N SER A 82 -1.29 0.37 -12.63
CA SER A 82 -1.91 0.26 -13.96
C SER A 82 -2.10 -1.20 -14.37
N GLY A 83 -3.27 -1.50 -14.92
CA GLY A 83 -3.64 -2.86 -15.31
C GLY A 83 -4.00 -3.80 -14.14
N LYS A 84 -3.96 -3.32 -12.90
CA LYS A 84 -4.42 -4.06 -11.72
C LYS A 84 -5.82 -3.62 -11.30
N THR A 85 -6.50 -4.50 -10.57
CA THR A 85 -7.79 -4.19 -9.95
C THR A 85 -7.62 -4.10 -8.44
N ILE A 86 -8.10 -3.01 -7.86
CA ILE A 86 -8.20 -2.84 -6.40
C ILE A 86 -9.65 -3.08 -6.00
N ILE A 87 -9.83 -3.96 -5.03
CA ILE A 87 -11.12 -4.30 -4.44
C ILE A 87 -11.05 -4.15 -2.92
N PRO A 88 -12.17 -4.00 -2.21
CA PRO A 88 -12.21 -4.19 -0.76
C PRO A 88 -11.70 -5.57 -0.37
N GLY A 89 -11.07 -5.66 0.81
CA GLY A 89 -10.64 -6.95 1.33
C GLY A 89 -11.80 -7.93 1.45
N LEU A 90 -11.56 -9.18 1.11
CA LEU A 90 -12.56 -10.24 1.19
C LEU A 90 -12.92 -10.54 2.65
N ILE A 91 -14.17 -10.91 2.89
CA ILE A 91 -14.68 -11.29 4.20
C ILE A 91 -15.10 -12.76 4.16
N ASN A 92 -14.46 -13.58 4.99
CA ASN A 92 -14.96 -14.94 5.25
C ASN A 92 -16.00 -14.87 6.36
N ALA A 93 -17.28 -14.92 5.99
CA ALA A 93 -18.39 -14.82 6.92
C ALA A 93 -18.68 -16.12 7.69
N HIS A 94 -18.05 -17.24 7.33
CA HIS A 94 -18.20 -18.53 7.98
C HIS A 94 -16.88 -19.31 7.93
N GLY A 95 -15.97 -18.99 8.83
CA GLY A 95 -14.71 -19.67 8.99
C GLY A 95 -14.61 -20.43 10.31
N HIS A 96 -13.56 -21.22 10.44
CA HIS A 96 -13.17 -21.89 11.68
C HIS A 96 -11.68 -21.68 11.89
N VAL A 97 -11.33 -20.72 12.77
CA VAL A 97 -9.96 -20.43 13.15
C VAL A 97 -9.73 -21.00 14.55
N ASN A 98 -9.16 -22.19 14.62
CA ASN A 98 -9.04 -22.93 15.87
C ASN A 98 -7.92 -24.00 15.80
N ASN A 99 -8.25 -25.24 16.14
CA ASN A 99 -7.35 -26.37 16.32
C ASN A 99 -6.96 -27.12 15.04
N VAL A 100 -6.98 -26.44 13.88
CA VAL A 100 -6.58 -27.03 12.60
C VAL A 100 -5.19 -26.54 12.21
N ARG A 101 -4.33 -27.45 11.72
CA ARG A 101 -3.03 -27.16 11.14
C ARG A 101 -2.83 -27.98 9.88
N GLY A 102 -2.78 -27.32 8.74
CA GLY A 102 -2.83 -28.02 7.45
C GLY A 102 -4.15 -28.76 7.26
N LEU A 103 -4.09 -30.08 7.14
CA LEU A 103 -5.26 -30.95 6.98
C LEU A 103 -5.60 -31.74 8.25
N GLU A 104 -4.91 -31.47 9.34
CA GLU A 104 -5.07 -32.17 10.61
C GLU A 104 -5.80 -31.29 11.62
N ALA A 105 -6.66 -31.91 12.41
CA ALA A 105 -7.37 -31.29 13.53
C ALA A 105 -6.99 -32.00 14.84
N ASP A 106 -6.40 -31.25 15.78
CA ASP A 106 -6.04 -31.76 17.09
C ASP A 106 -6.23 -30.65 18.14
N PRO A 107 -6.83 -30.92 19.31
CA PRO A 107 -6.94 -29.95 20.39
C PRO A 107 -5.61 -29.32 20.78
N ALA A 108 -4.49 -30.02 20.65
CA ALA A 108 -3.14 -29.50 20.91
C ALA A 108 -2.74 -28.35 19.97
N PHE A 109 -3.39 -28.22 18.82
CA PHE A 109 -3.16 -27.10 17.88
C PHE A 109 -3.92 -25.84 18.24
N TYR A 110 -4.80 -25.86 19.24
CA TYR A 110 -5.51 -24.66 19.68
C TYR A 110 -4.59 -23.75 20.50
N THR A 111 -3.64 -23.13 19.82
CA THR A 111 -2.63 -22.23 20.39
C THR A 111 -2.71 -20.87 19.71
N GLU A 112 -2.30 -19.82 20.41
CA GLU A 112 -2.25 -18.46 19.86
C GLU A 112 -1.45 -18.41 18.57
N ALA A 113 -0.25 -19.01 18.55
CA ALA A 113 0.61 -19.03 17.37
C ALA A 113 -0.04 -19.71 16.15
N ASN A 114 -0.80 -20.81 16.36
CA ASN A 114 -1.48 -21.47 15.26
C ASN A 114 -2.66 -20.63 14.73
N ILE A 115 -3.39 -19.96 15.62
CA ILE A 115 -4.48 -19.04 15.24
C ILE A 115 -3.90 -17.85 14.46
N GLU A 116 -2.82 -17.23 14.92
CA GLU A 116 -2.14 -16.13 14.23
C GLU A 116 -1.65 -16.56 12.84
N ASN A 117 -1.05 -17.74 12.73
CA ASN A 117 -0.65 -18.29 11.43
C ASN A 117 -1.83 -18.49 10.47
N GLN A 118 -2.99 -18.94 10.97
CA GLN A 118 -4.19 -19.07 10.15
C GLN A 118 -4.69 -17.68 9.69
N LEU A 119 -4.70 -16.67 10.57
CA LEU A 119 -5.10 -15.31 10.22
C LEU A 119 -4.13 -14.67 9.21
N ALA A 120 -2.83 -14.90 9.34
CA ALA A 120 -1.84 -14.46 8.37
C ALA A 120 -2.04 -15.15 7.01
N LEU A 121 -2.40 -16.43 7.00
CA LEU A 121 -2.70 -17.14 5.77
C LEU A 121 -3.93 -16.56 5.06
N TYR A 122 -4.99 -16.25 5.80
CA TYR A 122 -6.16 -15.56 5.26
C TYR A 122 -5.79 -14.22 4.62
N ALA A 123 -5.04 -13.37 5.35
CA ALA A 123 -4.61 -12.06 4.85
C ALA A 123 -3.77 -12.18 3.58
N ARG A 124 -2.89 -13.17 3.50
CA ARG A 124 -2.05 -13.43 2.32
C ARG A 124 -2.86 -13.69 1.04
N TYR A 125 -4.08 -14.23 1.17
CA TYR A 125 -4.99 -14.46 0.05
C TYR A 125 -6.07 -13.40 -0.10
N GLY A 126 -5.88 -12.22 0.54
CA GLY A 126 -6.79 -11.09 0.42
C GLY A 126 -8.05 -11.19 1.28
N VAL A 127 -8.19 -12.21 2.12
CA VAL A 127 -9.25 -12.29 3.12
C VAL A 127 -8.82 -11.51 4.36
N THR A 128 -9.36 -10.31 4.51
CA THR A 128 -8.95 -9.36 5.55
C THR A 128 -9.78 -9.45 6.82
N THR A 129 -10.87 -10.23 6.79
CA THR A 129 -11.77 -10.42 7.93
C THR A 129 -12.33 -11.84 7.93
N VAL A 130 -12.33 -12.47 9.11
CA VAL A 130 -12.87 -13.83 9.32
C VAL A 130 -13.82 -13.83 10.49
N PHE A 131 -15.02 -14.35 10.28
CA PHE A 131 -15.97 -14.72 11.34
C PHE A 131 -15.78 -16.21 11.64
N SER A 132 -15.16 -16.52 12.77
CA SER A 132 -15.00 -17.90 13.24
C SER A 132 -16.25 -18.33 14.02
N LEU A 133 -17.03 -19.18 13.39
CA LEU A 133 -18.31 -19.66 13.92
C LEU A 133 -18.09 -20.98 14.67
N GLY A 134 -17.75 -20.88 15.94
CA GLY A 134 -17.49 -22.01 16.82
C GLY A 134 -16.01 -22.16 17.20
N GLY A 135 -15.77 -22.82 18.34
CA GLY A 135 -14.41 -23.04 18.88
C GLY A 135 -13.73 -21.79 19.45
N GLY A 136 -14.47 -20.70 19.67
CA GLY A 136 -13.96 -19.44 20.21
C GLY A 136 -13.72 -19.47 21.71
N GLY A 137 -12.69 -20.19 22.17
CA GLY A 137 -12.28 -20.20 23.59
C GLY A 137 -11.38 -19.00 23.96
N PRO A 138 -10.88 -18.98 25.23
CA PRO A 138 -10.05 -17.87 25.73
C PRO A 138 -8.82 -17.54 24.87
N THR A 139 -8.17 -18.55 24.29
CA THR A 139 -7.04 -18.40 23.37
C THR A 139 -7.42 -17.58 22.14
N GLY A 140 -8.57 -17.87 21.52
CA GLY A 140 -9.06 -17.11 20.37
C GLY A 140 -9.40 -15.67 20.73
N VAL A 141 -9.97 -15.45 21.91
CA VAL A 141 -10.27 -14.09 22.42
C VAL A 141 -8.97 -13.30 22.60
N ALA A 142 -7.94 -13.89 23.19
CA ALA A 142 -6.65 -13.23 23.39
C ALA A 142 -6.01 -12.81 22.05
N VAL A 143 -6.07 -13.68 21.03
CA VAL A 143 -5.55 -13.36 19.70
C VAL A 143 -6.41 -12.27 19.03
N ARG A 144 -7.73 -12.38 19.08
CA ARG A 144 -8.64 -11.37 18.53
C ARG A 144 -8.31 -9.97 19.04
N ASP A 145 -8.10 -9.83 20.35
CA ASP A 145 -7.90 -8.53 20.98
C ASP A 145 -6.53 -7.91 20.64
N ARG A 146 -5.54 -8.74 20.27
CA ARG A 146 -4.22 -8.31 19.80
C ARG A 146 -4.17 -8.08 18.29
N ALA A 147 -4.79 -8.96 17.52
CA ALA A 147 -4.70 -8.99 16.05
C ALA A 147 -5.33 -7.76 15.36
N THR A 148 -6.11 -6.96 16.06
CA THR A 148 -6.70 -5.71 15.52
C THR A 148 -5.66 -4.66 15.15
N GLN A 149 -4.41 -4.81 15.60
CA GLN A 149 -3.32 -3.85 15.37
C GLN A 149 -2.30 -4.33 14.32
N ASP A 150 -2.35 -5.59 13.91
CA ASP A 150 -1.42 -6.15 12.93
C ASP A 150 -2.07 -6.25 11.54
N LEU A 151 -1.56 -5.45 10.59
CA LEU A 151 -2.04 -5.43 9.21
C LEU A 151 -1.68 -6.69 8.41
N ASN A 152 -0.80 -7.56 8.93
CA ASN A 152 -0.42 -8.83 8.31
C ASN A 152 -1.39 -9.96 8.63
N HIS A 153 -2.37 -9.72 9.51
CA HIS A 153 -3.37 -10.69 9.91
C HIS A 153 -4.78 -10.26 9.52
N ALA A 154 -5.61 -11.22 9.15
CA ALA A 154 -7.05 -10.99 9.02
C ALA A 154 -7.65 -10.63 10.40
N ARG A 155 -8.62 -9.72 10.41
CA ARG A 155 -9.40 -9.42 11.63
C ARG A 155 -10.21 -10.64 12.02
N LEU A 156 -10.15 -11.02 13.28
CA LEU A 156 -10.90 -12.16 13.82
C LEU A 156 -12.14 -11.68 14.56
N TYR A 157 -13.28 -12.24 14.19
CA TYR A 157 -14.52 -12.17 14.95
C TYR A 157 -14.88 -13.59 15.43
N LEU A 158 -15.36 -13.71 16.65
CA LEU A 158 -15.68 -15.00 17.28
C LEU A 158 -17.15 -15.03 17.68
N ALA A 159 -17.82 -16.13 17.37
CA ALA A 159 -19.18 -16.39 17.85
C ALA A 159 -19.24 -16.89 19.30
N GLY A 160 -18.09 -17.06 19.93
CA GLY A 160 -17.97 -17.58 21.29
C GLY A 160 -17.74 -19.09 21.34
N PRO A 161 -17.62 -19.64 22.55
CA PRO A 161 -17.53 -21.10 22.74
C PRO A 161 -18.85 -21.77 22.38
N VAL A 162 -18.76 -22.94 21.80
CA VAL A 162 -19.88 -23.86 21.58
C VAL A 162 -19.87 -24.89 22.69
#